data_c4d109c0d54a6bc350e1a637786b248d
#
_entry.id   c4d109c0d54a6bc350e1a637786b248d
#
_cell.length_a   1.000
_cell.length_b   1.000
_cell.length_c   1.000
_cell.angle_alpha   90.00
_cell.angle_beta   90.00
_cell.angle_gamma   90.00
#
_symmetry.space_group_name_H-M   'P 1'
#
loop_
_entity.id
_entity.type
_entity.pdbx_description
1 polymer ?
#
loop_
_entity_poly.entity_id
_entity_poly.type
_entity_poly.pdbx_seq_one_letter_code
_entity_poly.pdbx_strand_id
1 'polypeptide(L)'
;GSEMCIRDRKEYAERGYIHAVALDLSKYFDTLNHEILLNILRRNVRDERVIQWIKRYLKSGVMENGVVMETEEGSPQGGNLSPLLANIYLNEFDQEYQKRGVVFVRYADDIVLLAKSERAAKRLLETSTKYLEGPLKLKVNQEKSRVVSVFAIRTFKFLGFTLGKNGKGIYVRVHGKSWKKMKSKLKELSSRRSVQSIRPALAKIKVYMCGWLNYYGIAEMKNRIEELNKWLYHRIRMCIWKQWKKPRTKVKNLRKMGVPEDLAWQAGNSRRGYWFTTQTVAVNMAMTKERLISSGFYDLAIAYQSVHVNC
;
A
#
# COMPACT_ATOMS: atom_id res chain seq x y z
N GLY A 1 13.20 -1.30 -4.81
CA GLY A 1 12.71 -2.63 -4.48
C GLY A 1 11.30 -2.92 -4.95
N SER A 2 10.26 -2.52 -4.21
CA SER A 2 8.86 -2.83 -4.54
C SER A 2 8.40 -2.23 -5.88
N GLU A 3 8.86 -1.03 -6.21
CA GLU A 3 8.52 -0.36 -7.47
C GLU A 3 9.06 -1.12 -8.68
N MET A 4 10.30 -1.59 -8.61
CA MET A 4 10.92 -2.41 -9.65
C MET A 4 10.08 -3.66 -9.91
N CYS A 5 9.69 -4.38 -8.86
CA CYS A 5 8.82 -5.56 -9.00
C CYS A 5 7.47 -5.27 -9.68
N ILE A 6 6.92 -4.06 -9.50
CA ILE A 6 5.66 -3.66 -10.16
C ILE A 6 5.89 -3.37 -11.63
N ARG A 7 6.99 -2.68 -11.99
CA ARG A 7 7.38 -2.39 -13.38
C ARG A 7 7.69 -3.67 -14.15
N ASP A 8 8.49 -4.56 -13.58
CA ASP A 8 8.83 -5.87 -14.17
C ASP A 8 7.57 -6.67 -14.49
N ARG A 9 6.61 -6.71 -13.55
CA ARG A 9 5.33 -7.41 -13.75
C ARG A 9 4.52 -6.81 -14.90
N LYS A 10 4.53 -5.49 -15.08
CA LYS A 10 3.88 -4.81 -16.21
C LYS A 10 4.57 -5.23 -17.52
N GLU A 11 5.90 -5.15 -17.59
CA GLU A 11 6.69 -5.52 -18.76
C GLU A 11 6.46 -6.97 -19.15
N TYR A 12 6.48 -7.90 -18.19
CA TYR A 12 6.19 -9.31 -18.47
C TYR A 12 4.75 -9.52 -19.00
N ALA A 13 3.78 -8.78 -18.47
CA ALA A 13 2.41 -8.84 -18.98
C ALA A 13 2.31 -8.32 -20.42
N GLU A 14 3.07 -7.27 -20.79
CA GLU A 14 3.19 -6.76 -22.16
C GLU A 14 3.83 -7.79 -23.11
N ARG A 15 4.74 -8.62 -22.60
CA ARG A 15 5.35 -9.75 -23.31
C ARG A 15 4.47 -11.01 -23.37
N GLY A 16 3.20 -10.93 -22.95
CA GLY A 16 2.21 -12.00 -23.02
C GLY A 16 2.17 -12.94 -21.82
N TYR A 17 2.85 -12.65 -20.73
CA TYR A 17 2.75 -13.42 -19.47
C TYR A 17 1.53 -12.97 -18.67
N ILE A 18 0.36 -13.47 -19.05
CA ILE A 18 -0.94 -13.02 -18.54
C ILE A 18 -1.53 -13.90 -17.43
N HIS A 19 -0.90 -15.04 -17.16
CA HIS A 19 -1.30 -15.93 -16.07
C HIS A 19 -0.29 -15.82 -14.93
N ALA A 20 -0.78 -15.53 -13.73
CA ALA A 20 0.03 -15.42 -12.52
C ALA A 20 -0.26 -16.57 -11.55
N VAL A 21 0.79 -17.13 -10.99
CA VAL A 21 0.73 -18.03 -9.85
C VAL A 21 1.09 -17.20 -8.61
N ALA A 22 0.11 -16.86 -7.80
CA ALA A 22 0.33 -16.23 -6.51
C ALA A 22 0.61 -17.33 -5.48
N LEU A 23 1.80 -17.33 -4.89
CA LEU A 23 2.18 -18.22 -3.80
C LEU A 23 2.14 -17.46 -2.47
N ASP A 24 1.50 -18.05 -1.49
CA ASP A 24 1.44 -17.53 -0.11
C ASP A 24 2.09 -18.57 0.82
N LEU A 25 3.10 -18.16 1.56
CA LEU A 25 3.77 -19.03 2.51
C LEU A 25 3.10 -18.93 3.88
N SER A 26 2.79 -20.08 4.48
CA SER A 26 2.17 -20.12 5.80
C SER A 26 3.21 -19.82 6.87
N LYS A 27 3.02 -18.74 7.63
CA LYS A 27 3.89 -18.38 8.77
C LYS A 27 5.38 -18.46 8.43
N TYR A 28 5.78 -17.87 7.31
CA TYR A 28 7.13 -18.03 6.74
C TYR A 28 8.25 -17.83 7.76
N PHE A 29 8.19 -16.75 8.55
CA PHE A 29 9.20 -16.45 9.56
C PHE A 29 9.22 -17.45 10.72
N ASP A 30 8.12 -18.13 10.97
CA ASP A 30 7.99 -19.10 12.07
C ASP A 30 8.36 -20.54 11.64
N THR A 31 8.54 -20.78 10.33
CA THR A 31 8.78 -22.11 9.75
C THR A 31 10.13 -22.25 9.06
N LEU A 32 11.01 -21.26 9.21
CA LEU A 32 12.37 -21.32 8.68
C LEU A 32 13.16 -22.44 9.34
N ASN A 33 13.62 -23.43 8.56
CA ASN A 33 14.43 -24.51 9.09
C ASN A 33 15.87 -24.04 9.34
N HIS A 34 16.34 -24.08 10.61
CA HIS A 34 17.64 -23.56 11.01
C HIS A 34 18.79 -24.29 10.33
N GLU A 35 18.70 -25.62 10.19
CA GLU A 35 19.77 -26.44 9.62
C GLU A 35 19.97 -26.11 8.13
N ILE A 36 18.89 -26.02 7.36
CA ILE A 36 18.94 -25.65 5.95
C ILE A 36 19.53 -24.24 5.80
N LEU A 37 19.08 -23.28 6.61
CA LEU A 37 19.59 -21.90 6.57
C LEU A 37 21.08 -21.83 6.89
N LEU A 38 21.53 -22.53 7.93
CA LEU A 38 22.96 -22.57 8.30
C LEU A 38 23.80 -23.22 7.22
N ASN A 39 23.29 -24.27 6.55
CA ASN A 39 23.98 -24.90 5.43
C ASN A 39 24.09 -23.98 4.22
N ILE A 40 23.05 -23.19 3.92
CA ILE A 40 23.10 -22.16 2.86
C ILE A 40 24.15 -21.11 3.20
N LEU A 41 24.18 -20.63 4.44
CA LEU A 41 25.13 -19.62 4.90
C LEU A 41 26.58 -20.12 4.81
N ARG A 42 26.88 -21.36 5.20
CA ARG A 42 28.23 -21.95 5.14
C ARG A 42 28.82 -22.02 3.74
N ARG A 43 28.01 -21.98 2.71
CA ARG A 43 28.52 -21.94 1.32
C ARG A 43 29.29 -20.65 1.02
N ASN A 44 28.92 -19.52 1.68
CA ASN A 44 29.49 -18.21 1.41
C ASN A 44 30.22 -17.59 2.61
N VAL A 45 29.85 -17.97 3.84
CA VAL A 45 30.45 -17.47 5.09
C VAL A 45 31.40 -18.53 5.62
N ARG A 46 32.72 -18.26 5.52
CA ARG A 46 33.80 -19.19 5.96
C ARG A 46 34.10 -19.12 7.47
N ASP A 47 33.72 -18.00 8.12
CA ASP A 47 33.98 -17.83 9.56
C ASP A 47 32.90 -18.54 10.38
N GLU A 48 33.28 -19.68 10.98
CA GLU A 48 32.35 -20.48 11.79
C GLU A 48 31.86 -19.73 13.04
N ARG A 49 32.58 -18.73 13.54
CA ARG A 49 32.14 -17.91 14.67
C ARG A 49 30.88 -17.13 14.31
N VAL A 50 30.81 -16.59 13.07
CA VAL A 50 29.63 -15.90 12.55
C VAL A 50 28.45 -16.87 12.45
N ILE A 51 28.69 -18.09 11.93
CA ILE A 51 27.67 -19.14 11.83
C ILE A 51 27.12 -19.50 13.23
N GLN A 52 28.00 -19.63 14.22
CA GLN A 52 27.59 -19.92 15.61
C GLN A 52 26.79 -18.77 16.23
N TRP A 53 27.13 -17.51 15.94
CA TRP A 53 26.33 -16.36 16.39
C TRP A 53 24.94 -16.36 15.78
N ILE A 54 24.85 -16.62 14.47
CA ILE A 54 23.55 -16.73 13.79
C ILE A 54 22.74 -17.90 14.37
N LYS A 55 23.36 -19.03 14.62
CA LYS A 55 22.71 -20.18 15.26
C LYS A 55 22.16 -19.83 16.65
N ARG A 56 22.95 -19.14 17.48
CA ARG A 56 22.50 -18.66 18.80
C ARG A 56 21.35 -17.65 18.67
N TYR A 57 21.44 -16.73 17.70
CA TYR A 57 20.35 -15.79 17.42
C TYR A 57 19.05 -16.49 17.02
N LEU A 58 19.10 -17.49 16.15
CA LEU A 58 17.93 -18.28 15.76
C LEU A 58 17.34 -19.06 16.94
N LYS A 59 18.19 -19.64 17.78
CA LYS A 59 17.80 -20.39 18.97
C LYS A 59 17.37 -19.53 20.16
N SER A 60 17.61 -18.21 20.13
CA SER A 60 17.24 -17.32 21.25
C SER A 60 15.73 -17.24 21.52
N GLY A 61 14.95 -17.85 20.64
CA GLY A 61 13.53 -18.09 20.84
C GLY A 61 12.65 -16.83 20.82
N VAL A 62 11.35 -17.05 21.02
CA VAL A 62 10.36 -16.00 21.23
C VAL A 62 10.05 -15.96 22.71
N MET A 63 10.13 -14.78 23.33
CA MET A 63 9.67 -14.60 24.69
C MET A 63 8.13 -14.53 24.67
N GLU A 64 7.48 -15.62 25.07
CA GLU A 64 6.03 -15.65 25.22
C GLU A 64 5.69 -15.75 26.71
N ASN A 65 4.95 -14.77 27.23
CA ASN A 65 4.57 -14.66 28.65
C ASN A 65 5.74 -14.71 29.65
N GLY A 66 6.92 -14.20 29.27
CA GLY A 66 8.09 -14.15 30.16
C GLY A 66 8.94 -15.44 30.18
N VAL A 67 8.59 -16.44 29.40
CA VAL A 67 9.35 -17.69 29.23
C VAL A 67 10.01 -17.70 27.87
N VAL A 68 11.34 -17.89 27.83
CA VAL A 68 12.09 -18.08 26.59
C VAL A 68 11.97 -19.54 26.18
N MET A 69 11.26 -19.81 25.08
CA MET A 69 11.21 -21.14 24.48
C MET A 69 12.24 -21.22 23.37
N GLU A 70 13.20 -22.13 23.50
CA GLU A 70 14.12 -22.46 22.39
C GLU A 70 13.32 -23.10 21.25
N THR A 71 13.50 -22.56 20.03
CA THR A 71 12.85 -23.06 18.83
C THR A 71 13.89 -23.70 17.91
N GLU A 72 13.55 -24.83 17.31
CA GLU A 72 14.36 -25.49 16.26
C GLU A 72 14.03 -24.98 14.86
N GLU A 73 12.92 -24.25 14.75
CA GLU A 73 12.42 -23.63 13.51
C GLU A 73 12.06 -22.17 13.76
N GLY A 74 12.10 -21.38 12.70
CA GLY A 74 11.67 -19.99 12.70
C GLY A 74 12.79 -19.00 12.98
N SER A 75 12.42 -17.73 12.95
CA SER A 75 13.31 -16.61 13.22
C SER A 75 12.61 -15.64 14.17
N PRO A 76 13.32 -15.04 15.17
CA PRO A 76 12.72 -14.16 16.15
C PRO A 76 11.89 -13.04 15.49
N GLN A 77 10.61 -12.94 15.84
CA GLN A 77 9.72 -11.90 15.31
C GLN A 77 10.20 -10.53 15.77
N GLY A 78 10.36 -9.61 14.80
CA GLY A 78 10.89 -8.26 15.06
C GLY A 78 12.40 -8.16 15.24
N GLY A 79 13.13 -9.27 15.10
CA GLY A 79 14.59 -9.26 15.10
C GLY A 79 15.17 -8.59 13.85
N ASN A 80 16.19 -7.75 14.02
CA ASN A 80 16.78 -6.97 12.92
C ASN A 80 17.41 -7.84 11.83
N LEU A 81 17.88 -9.05 12.16
CA LEU A 81 18.52 -9.97 11.23
C LEU A 81 17.51 -10.87 10.49
N SER A 82 16.32 -11.07 11.04
CA SER A 82 15.31 -11.98 10.50
C SER A 82 14.94 -11.73 9.03
N PRO A 83 14.71 -10.47 8.57
CA PRO A 83 14.40 -10.22 7.17
C PRO A 83 15.54 -10.57 6.20
N LEU A 84 16.80 -10.38 6.63
CA LEU A 84 17.96 -10.74 5.84
C LEU A 84 18.07 -12.26 5.70
N LEU A 85 18.00 -12.99 6.81
CA LEU A 85 18.06 -14.45 6.83
C LEU A 85 16.94 -15.09 6.02
N ALA A 86 15.74 -14.54 6.13
CA ALA A 86 14.59 -14.95 5.33
C ALA A 86 14.85 -14.76 3.82
N ASN A 87 15.40 -13.62 3.41
CA ASN A 87 15.75 -13.40 2.01
C ASN A 87 16.85 -14.34 1.51
N ILE A 88 17.86 -14.62 2.33
CA ILE A 88 18.92 -15.61 2.00
C ILE A 88 18.32 -17.01 1.81
N TYR A 89 17.37 -17.39 2.65
CA TYR A 89 16.69 -18.69 2.53
C TYR A 89 15.93 -18.84 1.22
N LEU A 90 15.10 -17.86 0.87
CA LEU A 90 14.32 -17.87 -0.38
C LEU A 90 15.16 -17.60 -1.64
N ASN A 91 16.40 -17.15 -1.50
CA ASN A 91 17.30 -17.01 -2.64
C ASN A 91 17.61 -18.36 -3.31
N GLU A 92 17.53 -19.48 -2.61
CA GLU A 92 17.63 -20.82 -3.19
C GLU A 92 16.48 -21.06 -4.20
N PHE A 93 15.27 -20.63 -3.84
CA PHE A 93 14.13 -20.68 -4.75
C PHE A 93 14.36 -19.77 -5.98
N ASP A 94 14.84 -18.55 -5.75
CA ASP A 94 15.10 -17.60 -6.83
C ASP A 94 16.11 -18.15 -7.82
N GLN A 95 17.24 -18.67 -7.35
CA GLN A 95 18.30 -19.24 -8.19
C GLN A 95 17.80 -20.46 -8.99
N GLU A 96 17.05 -21.35 -8.36
CA GLU A 96 16.51 -22.54 -9.01
C GLU A 96 15.54 -22.16 -10.12
N TYR A 97 14.60 -21.24 -9.87
CA TYR A 97 13.61 -20.83 -10.84
C TYR A 97 14.20 -19.95 -11.96
N GLN A 98 15.24 -19.19 -11.66
CA GLN A 98 16.01 -18.47 -12.67
C GLN A 98 16.76 -19.44 -13.60
N LYS A 99 17.40 -20.49 -13.07
CA LYS A 99 18.04 -21.55 -13.88
C LYS A 99 17.05 -22.26 -14.80
N ARG A 100 15.81 -22.46 -14.35
CA ARG A 100 14.73 -23.05 -15.16
C ARG A 100 14.16 -22.08 -16.20
N GLY A 101 14.62 -20.84 -16.27
CA GLY A 101 14.10 -19.82 -17.18
C GLY A 101 12.66 -19.39 -16.86
N VAL A 102 12.21 -19.57 -15.63
CA VAL A 102 10.87 -19.18 -15.21
C VAL A 102 10.85 -17.70 -14.90
N VAL A 103 9.87 -16.99 -15.45
CA VAL A 103 9.63 -15.59 -15.16
C VAL A 103 8.89 -15.46 -13.83
N PHE A 104 9.47 -14.74 -12.87
CA PHE A 104 8.85 -14.52 -11.57
C PHE A 104 9.24 -13.15 -11.00
N VAL A 105 8.46 -12.72 -10.03
CA VAL A 105 8.71 -11.52 -9.24
C VAL A 105 8.51 -11.87 -7.77
N ARG A 106 9.50 -11.57 -6.94
CA ARG A 106 9.44 -11.81 -5.49
C ARG A 106 9.75 -10.53 -4.71
N TYR A 107 8.97 -10.30 -3.68
CA TYR A 107 9.23 -9.27 -2.68
C TYR A 107 9.02 -9.88 -1.29
N ALA A 108 10.11 -10.13 -0.56
CA ALA A 108 10.13 -10.90 0.68
C ALA A 108 9.48 -12.29 0.47
N ASP A 109 8.40 -12.60 1.18
CA ASP A 109 7.60 -13.82 1.10
C ASP A 109 6.50 -13.80 0.02
N ASP A 110 6.19 -12.63 -0.54
CA ASP A 110 5.23 -12.49 -1.64
C ASP A 110 5.88 -12.95 -2.98
N ILE A 111 5.53 -14.14 -3.46
CA ILE A 111 6.07 -14.73 -4.69
C ILE A 111 4.98 -14.77 -5.76
N VAL A 112 5.30 -14.30 -6.96
CA VAL A 112 4.43 -14.38 -8.13
C VAL A 112 5.20 -14.95 -9.31
N LEU A 113 4.84 -16.14 -9.75
CA LEU A 113 5.36 -16.72 -10.99
C LEU A 113 4.44 -16.35 -12.16
N LEU A 114 4.99 -16.17 -13.34
CA LEU A 114 4.25 -15.71 -14.51
C LEU A 114 4.35 -16.72 -15.66
N ALA A 115 3.26 -16.93 -16.34
CA ALA A 115 3.17 -17.85 -17.48
C ALA A 115 2.33 -17.28 -18.63
N LYS A 116 2.59 -17.76 -19.85
CA LYS A 116 1.82 -17.38 -21.04
C LYS A 116 0.50 -18.15 -21.18
N SER A 117 0.39 -19.32 -20.54
CA SER A 117 -0.83 -20.14 -20.58
C SER A 117 -1.25 -20.61 -19.19
N GLU A 118 -2.54 -20.86 -19.01
CA GLU A 118 -3.10 -21.38 -17.77
C GLU A 118 -2.54 -22.78 -17.42
N ARG A 119 -2.35 -23.63 -18.43
CA ARG A 119 -1.76 -24.96 -18.25
C ARG A 119 -0.34 -24.88 -17.71
N ALA A 120 0.49 -23.96 -18.25
CA ALA A 120 1.84 -23.72 -17.75
C ALA A 120 1.81 -23.15 -16.30
N ALA A 121 0.87 -22.24 -16.00
CA ALA A 121 0.72 -21.71 -14.66
C ALA A 121 0.32 -22.79 -13.64
N LYS A 122 -0.58 -23.70 -13.97
CA LYS A 122 -0.96 -24.84 -13.11
C LYS A 122 0.25 -25.74 -12.81
N ARG A 123 1.03 -26.08 -13.84
CA ARG A 123 2.29 -26.84 -13.66
C ARG A 123 3.30 -26.11 -12.77
N LEU A 124 3.43 -24.79 -12.94
CA LEU A 124 4.30 -23.97 -12.10
C LEU A 124 3.83 -23.98 -10.65
N LEU A 125 2.52 -23.89 -10.38
CA LEU A 125 1.98 -23.99 -9.03
C LEU A 125 2.36 -25.33 -8.38
N GLU A 126 2.16 -26.44 -9.06
CA GLU A 126 2.49 -27.78 -8.53
C GLU A 126 3.99 -27.95 -8.29
N THR A 127 4.83 -27.56 -9.25
CA THR A 127 6.27 -27.72 -9.14
C THR A 127 6.88 -26.79 -8.10
N SER A 128 6.38 -25.56 -7.98
CA SER A 128 6.84 -24.62 -6.96
C SER A 128 6.45 -25.03 -5.55
N THR A 129 5.22 -25.55 -5.39
CA THR A 129 4.79 -26.11 -4.10
C THR A 129 5.68 -27.27 -3.68
N LYS A 130 5.93 -28.23 -4.59
CA LYS A 130 6.83 -29.37 -4.31
C LYS A 130 8.26 -28.92 -3.95
N TYR A 131 8.78 -27.89 -4.61
CA TYR A 131 10.12 -27.38 -4.32
C TYR A 131 10.18 -26.66 -2.97
N LEU A 132 9.17 -25.86 -2.64
CA LEU A 132 9.11 -25.15 -1.37
C LEU A 132 8.91 -26.10 -0.20
N GLU A 133 8.04 -27.10 -0.34
CA GLU A 133 7.73 -28.05 0.74
C GLU A 133 8.78 -29.16 0.90
N GLY A 134 9.40 -29.61 -0.19
CA GLY A 134 10.43 -30.64 -0.15
C GLY A 134 11.81 -30.09 0.25
N PRO A 135 12.61 -29.57 -0.70
CA PRO A 135 13.97 -29.09 -0.42
C PRO A 135 14.06 -27.99 0.62
N LEU A 136 13.10 -27.04 0.63
CA LEU A 136 13.12 -25.89 1.55
C LEU A 136 12.29 -26.12 2.82
N LYS A 137 11.56 -27.21 2.94
CA LYS A 137 10.71 -27.54 4.12
C LYS A 137 9.77 -26.40 4.55
N LEU A 138 9.38 -25.52 3.60
CA LEU A 138 8.43 -24.44 3.85
C LEU A 138 7.01 -24.90 3.62
N LYS A 139 6.04 -24.30 4.32
CA LYS A 139 4.62 -24.66 4.18
C LYS A 139 3.92 -23.67 3.21
N VAL A 140 3.40 -24.16 2.09
CA VAL A 140 2.60 -23.36 1.16
C VAL A 140 1.14 -23.35 1.63
N ASN A 141 0.54 -22.16 1.71
CA ASN A 141 -0.87 -22.01 1.99
C ASN A 141 -1.70 -22.34 0.75
N GLN A 142 -2.23 -23.56 0.67
CA GLN A 142 -2.98 -24.04 -0.51
C GLN A 142 -4.28 -23.28 -0.76
N GLU A 143 -4.95 -22.76 0.27
CA GLU A 143 -6.18 -21.99 0.11
C GLU A 143 -5.96 -20.61 -0.54
N LYS A 144 -4.81 -20.00 -0.27
CA LYS A 144 -4.45 -18.68 -0.79
C LYS A 144 -3.61 -18.76 -2.06
N SER A 145 -2.82 -19.83 -2.23
CA SER A 145 -1.99 -20.05 -3.41
C SER A 145 -2.85 -20.50 -4.59
N ARG A 146 -2.78 -19.75 -5.69
CA ARG A 146 -3.69 -19.99 -6.82
C ARG A 146 -3.19 -19.43 -8.13
N VAL A 147 -3.69 -19.98 -9.21
CA VAL A 147 -3.54 -19.43 -10.57
C VAL A 147 -4.61 -18.38 -10.80
N VAL A 148 -4.21 -17.19 -11.24
CA VAL A 148 -5.11 -16.07 -11.56
C VAL A 148 -4.64 -15.34 -12.80
N SER A 149 -5.54 -14.64 -13.50
CA SER A 149 -5.12 -13.68 -14.51
C SER A 149 -4.42 -12.48 -13.88
N VAL A 150 -3.36 -11.97 -14.51
CA VAL A 150 -2.70 -10.73 -14.09
C VAL A 150 -3.64 -9.53 -14.09
N PHE A 151 -4.72 -9.60 -14.88
CA PHE A 151 -5.78 -8.59 -14.98
C PHE A 151 -6.97 -8.82 -14.05
N ALA A 152 -6.89 -9.78 -13.13
CA ALA A 152 -7.95 -10.07 -12.18
C ALA A 152 -8.02 -8.98 -11.09
N ILE A 153 -8.50 -7.80 -11.47
CA ILE A 153 -8.49 -6.53 -10.69
C ILE A 153 -9.05 -6.67 -9.27
N ARG A 154 -10.04 -7.55 -9.08
CA ARG A 154 -10.73 -7.73 -7.79
C ARG A 154 -10.05 -8.76 -6.89
N THR A 155 -9.48 -9.78 -7.48
CA THR A 155 -9.00 -10.97 -6.77
C THR A 155 -7.49 -11.07 -6.69
N PHE A 156 -6.75 -10.43 -7.59
CA PHE A 156 -5.29 -10.46 -7.60
C PHE A 156 -4.70 -9.10 -7.19
N LYS A 157 -3.99 -9.11 -6.08
CA LYS A 157 -3.28 -7.97 -5.53
C LYS A 157 -1.83 -8.37 -5.25
N PHE A 158 -0.89 -7.57 -5.75
CA PHE A 158 0.53 -7.70 -5.42
C PHE A 158 1.07 -6.34 -4.96
N LEU A 159 1.64 -6.28 -3.77
CA LEU A 159 2.16 -5.05 -3.14
C LEU A 159 1.16 -3.86 -3.16
N GLY A 160 -0.12 -4.13 -3.06
CA GLY A 160 -1.15 -3.09 -3.10
C GLY A 160 -1.61 -2.65 -4.48
N PHE A 161 -1.01 -3.18 -5.54
CA PHE A 161 -1.30 -2.86 -6.94
C PHE A 161 -2.01 -3.99 -7.69
N THR A 162 -2.56 -3.64 -8.83
CA THR A 162 -3.10 -4.55 -9.84
C THR A 162 -2.83 -3.98 -11.23
N LEU A 163 -2.88 -4.82 -12.27
CA LEU A 163 -2.75 -4.36 -13.64
C LEU A 163 -4.12 -4.15 -14.27
N GLY A 164 -4.25 -3.12 -15.10
CA GLY A 164 -5.38 -2.90 -15.99
C GLY A 164 -4.94 -2.95 -17.45
N LYS A 165 -5.91 -3.14 -18.36
CA LYS A 165 -5.69 -3.05 -19.80
C LYS A 165 -6.74 -2.11 -20.38
N ASN A 166 -6.32 -1.23 -21.29
CA ASN A 166 -7.19 -0.34 -22.05
C ASN A 166 -6.70 -0.28 -23.52
N GLY A 167 -7.31 0.57 -24.33
CA GLY A 167 -6.92 0.74 -25.74
C GLY A 167 -5.48 1.27 -25.96
N LYS A 168 -4.86 1.86 -24.92
CA LYS A 168 -3.47 2.36 -24.96
C LYS A 168 -2.44 1.33 -24.46
N GLY A 169 -2.89 0.19 -23.92
CA GLY A 169 -2.01 -0.86 -23.42
C GLY A 169 -2.27 -1.26 -21.97
N ILE A 170 -1.24 -1.83 -21.33
CA ILE A 170 -1.28 -2.29 -19.95
C ILE A 170 -0.79 -1.17 -19.03
N TYR A 171 -1.50 -0.96 -17.94
CA TYR A 171 -1.18 0.08 -16.96
C TYR A 171 -1.31 -0.42 -15.52
N VAL A 172 -0.55 0.22 -14.63
CA VAL A 172 -0.56 -0.09 -13.19
C VAL A 172 -1.73 0.64 -12.53
N ARG A 173 -2.46 -0.04 -11.66
CA ARG A 173 -3.56 0.51 -10.86
C ARG A 173 -3.35 0.24 -9.38
N VAL A 174 -3.84 1.15 -8.55
CA VAL A 174 -3.99 0.88 -7.12
C VAL A 174 -5.14 -0.09 -6.90
N HIS A 175 -4.90 -1.16 -6.15
CA HIS A 175 -5.93 -2.14 -5.82
C HIS A 175 -7.06 -1.53 -4.98
N GLY A 176 -8.30 -1.98 -5.18
CA GLY A 176 -9.49 -1.41 -4.54
C GLY A 176 -9.44 -1.41 -3.01
N LYS A 177 -8.88 -2.45 -2.38
CA LYS A 177 -8.70 -2.51 -0.91
C LYS A 177 -7.73 -1.43 -0.42
N SER A 178 -6.60 -1.20 -1.12
CA SER A 178 -5.63 -0.16 -0.78
C SER A 178 -6.23 1.24 -0.91
N TRP A 179 -7.03 1.48 -1.96
CA TRP A 179 -7.75 2.72 -2.15
C TRP A 179 -8.80 2.97 -1.06
N LYS A 180 -9.58 1.94 -0.70
CA LYS A 180 -10.57 2.04 0.39
C LYS A 180 -9.91 2.36 1.74
N LYS A 181 -8.78 1.70 2.05
CA LYS A 181 -8.01 1.95 3.28
C LYS A 181 -7.55 3.41 3.36
N MET A 182 -6.98 3.95 2.27
CA MET A 182 -6.56 5.34 2.16
C MET A 182 -7.74 6.30 2.37
N LYS A 183 -8.84 6.11 1.63
CA LYS A 183 -10.04 6.96 1.74
C LYS A 183 -10.65 6.92 3.15
N SER A 184 -10.65 5.77 3.82
CA SER A 184 -11.09 5.64 5.21
C SER A 184 -10.19 6.44 6.16
N LYS A 185 -8.87 6.40 5.98
CA LYS A 185 -7.93 7.19 6.79
C LYS A 185 -8.11 8.70 6.58
N LEU A 186 -8.30 9.13 5.33
CA LEU A 186 -8.62 10.54 5.06
C LEU A 186 -9.96 10.97 5.68
N LYS A 187 -10.95 10.07 5.68
CA LYS A 187 -12.24 10.31 6.34
C LYS A 187 -12.08 10.51 7.84
N GLU A 188 -11.24 9.74 8.49
CA GLU A 188 -10.88 9.88 9.90
C GLU A 188 -10.19 11.22 10.15
N LEU A 189 -9.08 11.50 9.43
CA LEU A 189 -8.29 12.72 9.58
C LEU A 189 -9.06 14.01 9.30
N SER A 190 -10.08 13.97 8.45
CA SER A 190 -10.99 15.06 8.10
C SER A 190 -12.37 14.94 8.76
N SER A 191 -12.46 14.29 9.91
CA SER A 191 -13.72 14.16 10.64
C SER A 191 -14.07 15.43 11.38
N ARG A 192 -15.22 16.02 11.08
CA ARG A 192 -15.74 17.20 11.78
C ARG A 192 -15.96 16.99 13.29
N ARG A 193 -15.95 15.74 13.76
CA ARG A 193 -16.12 15.42 15.18
C ARG A 193 -14.80 15.50 15.94
N SER A 194 -13.71 15.05 15.32
CA SER A 194 -12.37 14.95 15.92
C SER A 194 -11.46 16.15 15.61
N VAL A 195 -11.73 16.89 14.51
CA VAL A 195 -10.93 18.05 14.14
C VAL A 195 -11.28 19.26 15.01
N GLN A 196 -10.43 19.55 15.99
CA GLN A 196 -10.53 20.73 16.86
C GLN A 196 -9.93 21.97 16.20
N SER A 197 -8.80 21.83 15.50
CA SER A 197 -8.14 22.89 14.74
C SER A 197 -7.84 22.39 13.33
N ILE A 198 -8.02 23.29 12.34
CA ILE A 198 -7.86 22.92 10.93
C ILE A 198 -6.39 22.75 10.54
N ARG A 199 -5.48 23.60 11.03
CA ARG A 199 -4.06 23.56 10.66
C ARG A 199 -3.38 22.23 11.02
N PRO A 200 -3.48 21.69 12.23
CA PRO A 200 -2.93 20.37 12.55
C PRO A 200 -3.56 19.24 11.76
N ALA A 201 -4.86 19.34 11.43
CA ALA A 201 -5.52 18.33 10.58
C ALA A 201 -4.97 18.33 9.15
N LEU A 202 -4.78 19.52 8.56
CA LEU A 202 -4.15 19.66 7.24
C LEU A 202 -2.71 19.12 7.22
N ALA A 203 -1.93 19.40 8.25
CA ALA A 203 -0.56 18.87 8.40
C ALA A 203 -0.55 17.33 8.44
N LYS A 204 -1.43 16.71 9.23
CA LYS A 204 -1.56 15.24 9.29
C LYS A 204 -1.98 14.63 7.96
N ILE A 205 -2.92 15.27 7.26
CA ILE A 205 -3.36 14.86 5.92
C ILE A 205 -2.19 14.94 4.93
N LYS A 206 -1.42 16.03 4.96
CA LYS A 206 -0.24 16.22 4.10
C LYS A 206 0.78 15.11 4.31
N VAL A 207 1.19 14.86 5.55
CA VAL A 207 2.17 13.81 5.88
C VAL A 207 1.68 12.44 5.39
N TYR A 208 0.43 12.09 5.67
CA TYR A 208 -0.14 10.83 5.25
C TYR A 208 -0.20 10.69 3.71
N MET A 209 -0.66 11.72 3.01
CA MET A 209 -0.81 11.67 1.55
C MET A 209 0.52 11.77 0.82
N CYS A 210 1.49 12.48 1.37
CA CYS A 210 2.84 12.51 0.82
C CYS A 210 3.44 11.10 0.79
N GLY A 211 3.44 10.38 1.91
CA GLY A 211 3.91 9.00 1.95
C GLY A 211 3.10 8.05 1.06
N TRP A 212 1.76 8.24 0.99
CA TRP A 212 0.92 7.42 0.14
C TRP A 212 1.17 7.66 -1.35
N LEU A 213 1.32 8.91 -1.77
CA LEU A 213 1.61 9.26 -3.18
C LEU A 213 3.02 8.84 -3.59
N ASN A 214 4.00 8.96 -2.71
CA ASN A 214 5.36 8.47 -3.00
C ASN A 214 5.39 6.97 -3.29
N TYR A 215 4.53 6.19 -2.62
CA TYR A 215 4.45 4.74 -2.86
C TYR A 215 3.56 4.37 -4.05
N TYR A 216 2.40 5.01 -4.18
CA TYR A 216 1.40 4.66 -5.19
C TYR A 216 1.44 5.54 -6.45
N GLY A 217 2.33 6.53 -6.52
CA GLY A 217 2.41 7.51 -7.62
C GLY A 217 2.70 6.91 -8.99
N ILE A 218 3.34 5.74 -9.04
CA ILE A 218 3.56 4.97 -10.27
C ILE A 218 2.27 4.49 -10.95
N ALA A 219 1.15 4.45 -10.21
CA ALA A 219 -0.13 3.98 -10.75
C ALA A 219 -0.86 5.08 -11.52
N GLU A 220 -1.50 4.70 -12.62
CA GLU A 220 -2.37 5.61 -13.37
C GLU A 220 -3.68 5.85 -12.64
N MET A 221 -3.84 7.05 -12.06
CA MET A 221 -5.01 7.37 -11.23
C MET A 221 -5.44 8.84 -11.29
N LYS A 222 -5.07 9.59 -12.34
CA LYS A 222 -5.34 11.02 -12.47
C LYS A 222 -6.79 11.40 -12.11
N ASN A 223 -7.78 10.86 -12.82
CA ASN A 223 -9.19 11.19 -12.60
C ASN A 223 -9.64 10.84 -11.16
N ARG A 224 -9.18 9.70 -10.64
CA ARG A 224 -9.52 9.28 -9.27
C ARG A 224 -8.92 10.18 -8.20
N ILE A 225 -7.72 10.71 -8.43
CA ILE A 225 -7.07 11.69 -7.54
C ILE A 225 -7.79 13.03 -7.61
N GLU A 226 -8.21 13.48 -8.78
CA GLU A 226 -9.00 14.72 -8.92
C GLU A 226 -10.34 14.63 -8.20
N GLU A 227 -11.07 13.52 -8.34
CA GLU A 227 -12.31 13.27 -7.59
C GLU A 227 -12.09 13.22 -6.08
N LEU A 228 -11.02 12.54 -5.65
CA LEU A 228 -10.63 12.47 -4.24
C LEU A 228 -10.30 13.85 -3.68
N ASN A 229 -9.59 14.66 -4.45
CA ASN A 229 -9.21 16.01 -4.10
C ASN A 229 -10.46 16.91 -3.92
N LYS A 230 -11.41 16.87 -4.86
CA LYS A 230 -12.70 17.56 -4.76
C LYS A 230 -13.46 17.14 -3.50
N TRP A 231 -13.53 15.84 -3.25
CA TRP A 231 -14.18 15.31 -2.05
C TRP A 231 -13.48 15.76 -0.75
N LEU A 232 -12.15 15.83 -0.74
CA LEU A 232 -11.39 16.25 0.42
C LEU A 232 -11.54 17.75 0.68
N TYR A 233 -11.54 18.61 -0.35
CA TYR A 233 -11.88 20.04 -0.25
C TYR A 233 -13.23 20.24 0.45
N HIS A 234 -14.22 19.50 0.02
CA HIS A 234 -15.56 19.60 0.60
C HIS A 234 -15.56 19.22 2.09
N ARG A 235 -14.83 18.16 2.46
CA ARG A 235 -14.71 17.74 3.86
C ARG A 235 -13.99 18.79 4.73
N ILE A 236 -12.97 19.43 4.20
CA ILE A 236 -12.25 20.49 4.92
C ILE A 236 -13.15 21.72 5.12
N ARG A 237 -13.87 22.14 4.08
CA ARG A 237 -14.87 23.22 4.21
C ARG A 237 -15.91 22.90 5.29
N MET A 238 -16.37 21.66 5.37
CA MET A 238 -17.30 21.21 6.39
C MET A 238 -16.69 21.29 7.82
N CYS A 239 -15.42 21.00 7.98
CA CYS A 239 -14.72 21.14 9.26
C CYS A 239 -14.62 22.60 9.66
N ILE A 240 -14.20 23.50 8.74
CA ILE A 240 -14.13 24.94 8.96
C ILE A 240 -15.51 25.50 9.32
N TRP A 241 -16.53 25.13 8.56
CA TRP A 241 -17.91 25.55 8.80
C TRP A 241 -18.43 25.16 10.17
N LYS A 242 -18.11 23.97 10.65
CA LYS A 242 -18.45 23.54 12.00
C LYS A 242 -17.75 24.36 13.08
N GLN A 243 -16.49 24.76 12.86
CA GLN A 243 -15.73 25.55 13.84
C GLN A 243 -16.32 26.95 14.04
N TRP A 244 -16.99 27.51 13.04
CA TRP A 244 -17.64 28.81 13.14
C TRP A 244 -18.94 28.82 13.98
N LYS A 245 -19.35 27.74 14.53
CA LYS A 245 -20.46 27.48 15.47
C LYS A 245 -21.72 28.34 15.25
N LYS A 246 -21.67 29.65 15.64
CA LYS A 246 -22.80 30.58 15.66
C LYS A 246 -23.10 31.19 14.25
N PRO A 247 -24.38 31.42 13.87
CA PRO A 247 -24.74 32.06 12.60
C PRO A 247 -24.03 33.39 12.40
N ARG A 248 -24.02 34.30 13.39
CA ARG A 248 -23.31 35.59 13.31
C ARG A 248 -21.83 35.43 12.98
N THR A 249 -21.13 34.43 13.56
CA THR A 249 -19.73 34.16 13.27
C THR A 249 -19.53 33.67 11.83
N LYS A 250 -20.45 32.83 11.33
CA LYS A 250 -20.44 32.38 9.93
C LYS A 250 -20.59 33.52 8.96
N VAL A 251 -21.60 34.39 9.17
CA VAL A 251 -21.85 35.58 8.37
C VAL A 251 -20.63 36.51 8.38
N LYS A 252 -20.10 36.84 9.58
CA LYS A 252 -18.90 37.68 9.73
C LYS A 252 -17.72 37.14 8.92
N ASN A 253 -17.46 35.83 9.01
CA ASN A 253 -16.34 35.21 8.30
C ASN A 253 -16.56 35.18 6.77
N LEU A 254 -17.80 34.90 6.31
CA LEU A 254 -18.13 34.95 4.89
C LEU A 254 -17.94 36.35 4.31
N ARG A 255 -18.45 37.38 4.99
CA ARG A 255 -18.27 38.79 4.57
C ARG A 255 -16.78 39.18 4.52
N LYS A 256 -15.99 38.80 5.55
CA LYS A 256 -14.54 39.02 5.57
C LYS A 256 -13.84 38.37 4.36
N MET A 257 -14.42 37.29 3.84
CA MET A 257 -13.89 36.60 2.66
C MET A 257 -14.48 37.09 1.32
N GLY A 258 -15.22 38.20 1.32
CA GLY A 258 -15.73 38.87 0.12
C GLY A 258 -17.07 38.28 -0.41
N VAL A 259 -17.82 37.57 0.43
CA VAL A 259 -19.16 37.13 0.05
C VAL A 259 -20.17 38.26 0.26
N PRO A 260 -21.08 38.52 -0.71
CA PRO A 260 -22.16 39.48 -0.56
C PRO A 260 -23.00 39.23 0.69
N GLU A 261 -23.53 40.28 1.29
CA GLU A 261 -24.18 40.23 2.62
C GLU A 261 -25.42 39.34 2.64
N ASP A 262 -26.27 39.45 1.65
CA ASP A 262 -27.47 38.63 1.45
C ASP A 262 -27.16 37.14 1.38
N LEU A 263 -26.17 36.76 0.55
CA LEU A 263 -25.71 35.38 0.42
C LEU A 263 -25.05 34.87 1.72
N ALA A 264 -24.31 35.76 2.42
CA ALA A 264 -23.69 35.39 3.68
C ALA A 264 -24.73 35.12 4.77
N TRP A 265 -25.79 35.95 4.86
CA TRP A 265 -26.92 35.74 5.78
C TRP A 265 -27.73 34.50 5.46
N GLN A 266 -28.01 34.25 4.17
CA GLN A 266 -28.71 33.06 3.71
C GLN A 266 -27.93 31.78 4.08
N ALA A 267 -26.64 31.73 3.81
CA ALA A 267 -25.80 30.58 4.13
C ALA A 267 -25.62 30.41 5.64
N GLY A 268 -25.36 31.51 6.37
CA GLY A 268 -25.09 31.52 7.82
C GLY A 268 -26.27 31.01 8.64
N ASN A 269 -27.52 31.32 8.23
CA ASN A 269 -28.75 30.91 8.89
C ASN A 269 -29.36 29.62 8.32
N SER A 270 -28.68 28.98 7.33
CA SER A 270 -29.19 27.75 6.75
C SER A 270 -29.35 26.65 7.80
N ARG A 271 -30.57 26.09 7.89
CA ARG A 271 -30.91 24.92 8.73
C ARG A 271 -30.54 23.59 8.07
N ARG A 272 -30.08 23.61 6.81
CA ARG A 272 -29.64 22.41 6.09
C ARG A 272 -28.36 21.85 6.69
N GLY A 273 -28.14 20.54 6.55
CA GLY A 273 -26.94 19.86 7.10
C GLY A 273 -25.62 20.45 6.57
N TYR A 274 -24.56 20.31 7.33
CA TYR A 274 -23.21 20.84 7.03
C TYR A 274 -22.71 20.45 5.62
N TRP A 275 -22.97 19.24 5.20
CA TRP A 275 -22.56 18.74 3.88
C TRP A 275 -23.21 19.55 2.75
N PHE A 276 -24.49 19.81 2.85
CA PHE A 276 -25.20 20.61 1.86
C PHE A 276 -24.74 22.07 1.87
N THR A 277 -24.71 22.68 3.06
CA THR A 277 -24.41 24.12 3.19
C THR A 277 -23.01 24.44 2.64
N THR A 278 -22.04 23.54 2.80
CA THR A 278 -20.69 23.75 2.30
C THR A 278 -20.51 23.54 0.78
N GLN A 279 -21.59 23.22 0.07
CA GLN A 279 -21.66 23.21 -1.40
C GLN A 279 -22.29 24.45 -1.98
N THR A 280 -22.87 25.33 -1.15
CA THR A 280 -23.51 26.56 -1.61
C THR A 280 -22.51 27.54 -2.24
N VAL A 281 -23.01 28.42 -3.12
CA VAL A 281 -22.23 29.44 -3.78
C VAL A 281 -21.47 30.30 -2.78
N ALA A 282 -22.13 30.75 -1.72
CA ALA A 282 -21.51 31.57 -0.66
C ALA A 282 -20.27 30.92 -0.05
N VAL A 283 -20.33 29.63 0.32
CA VAL A 283 -19.21 28.92 0.93
C VAL A 283 -18.11 28.61 -0.09
N ASN A 284 -18.49 28.32 -1.34
CA ASN A 284 -17.51 28.11 -2.42
C ASN A 284 -16.74 29.40 -2.77
N MET A 285 -17.42 30.57 -2.79
CA MET A 285 -16.79 31.87 -2.97
C MET A 285 -15.83 32.22 -1.81
N ALA A 286 -16.23 31.95 -0.56
CA ALA A 286 -15.40 32.23 0.60
C ALA A 286 -14.17 31.30 0.68
N MET A 287 -14.37 29.99 0.45
CA MET A 287 -13.35 28.98 0.65
C MET A 287 -12.94 28.39 -0.71
N THR A 288 -12.32 29.22 -1.54
CA THR A 288 -11.80 28.80 -2.84
C THR A 288 -10.66 27.81 -2.69
N LYS A 289 -10.33 27.12 -3.78
CA LYS A 289 -9.20 26.19 -3.84
C LYS A 289 -7.88 26.90 -3.44
N GLU A 290 -7.63 28.06 -3.98
CA GLU A 290 -6.44 28.88 -3.78
C GLU A 290 -6.28 29.29 -2.31
N ARG A 291 -7.37 29.72 -1.67
CA ARG A 291 -7.37 30.08 -0.24
C ARG A 291 -7.13 28.87 0.67
N LEU A 292 -7.66 27.71 0.31
CA LEU A 292 -7.40 26.50 1.09
C LEU A 292 -5.94 26.04 0.93
N ILE A 293 -5.37 26.13 -0.26
CA ILE A 293 -3.96 25.82 -0.52
C ILE A 293 -3.07 26.79 0.27
N SER A 294 -3.33 28.10 0.21
CA SER A 294 -2.56 29.10 0.98
C SER A 294 -2.68 28.89 2.51
N SER A 295 -3.76 28.25 2.96
CA SER A 295 -3.96 27.87 4.37
C SER A 295 -3.28 26.54 4.75
N GLY A 296 -2.57 25.90 3.82
CA GLY A 296 -1.82 24.66 4.03
C GLY A 296 -2.53 23.39 3.56
N PHE A 297 -3.59 23.52 2.74
CA PHE A 297 -4.19 22.34 2.12
C PHE A 297 -3.23 21.72 1.09
N TYR A 298 -2.98 20.43 1.21
CA TYR A 298 -2.14 19.68 0.28
C TYR A 298 -2.98 19.24 -0.93
N ASP A 299 -2.78 19.93 -2.07
CA ASP A 299 -3.48 19.61 -3.32
C ASP A 299 -2.96 18.30 -3.90
N LEU A 300 -3.82 17.28 -3.87
CA LEU A 300 -3.46 15.93 -4.29
C LEU A 300 -3.23 15.82 -5.80
N ALA A 301 -3.90 16.65 -6.61
CA ALA A 301 -3.75 16.62 -8.06
C ALA A 301 -2.39 17.17 -8.47
N ILE A 302 -1.98 18.30 -7.88
CA ILE A 302 -0.65 18.91 -8.12
C ILE A 302 0.44 17.96 -7.62
N ALA A 303 0.29 17.41 -6.40
CA ALA A 303 1.25 16.51 -5.82
C ALA A 303 1.40 15.20 -6.62
N TYR A 304 0.31 14.65 -7.14
CA TYR A 304 0.36 13.47 -7.99
C TYR A 304 1.09 13.74 -9.31
N GLN A 305 0.84 14.90 -9.94
CA GLN A 305 1.55 15.26 -11.16
C GLN A 305 3.06 15.36 -10.95
N SER A 306 3.52 15.97 -9.84
CA SER A 306 4.95 16.09 -9.55
C SER A 306 5.63 14.75 -9.30
N VAL A 307 4.95 13.79 -8.66
CA VAL A 307 5.48 12.45 -8.43
C VAL A 307 5.44 11.61 -9.71
N HIS A 308 4.36 11.69 -10.47
CA HIS A 308 4.15 10.86 -11.66
C HIS A 308 5.04 11.25 -12.86
N VAL A 309 5.40 12.53 -12.97
CA VAL A 309 6.34 13.01 -14.03
C VAL A 309 7.78 12.56 -13.74
N ASN A 310 8.11 12.32 -12.47
CA ASN A 310 9.45 11.87 -12.04
C ASN A 310 9.58 10.33 -11.97
N CYS A 311 8.54 9.60 -12.34
CA CYS A 311 8.49 8.13 -12.45
C CYS A 311 8.48 7.69 -13.90
#